data_e6b32ed48b43ad81ca43a889bdcd1342
#
_entry.id   e6b32ed48b43ad81ca43a889bdcd1342
#
_cell.length_a   1.000
_cell.length_b   1.000
_cell.length_c   1.000
_cell.angle_alpha   90.00
_cell.angle_beta   90.00
_cell.angle_gamma   90.00
#
_symmetry.space_group_name_H-M   'P 1'
#
loop_
_entity.id
_entity.type
_entity.pdbx_description
1 polymer ?
#
loop_
_entity_poly.entity_id
_entity_poly.type
_entity_poly.pdbx_seq_one_letter_code
_entity_poly.pdbx_strand_id
1 'polypeptide(L)'
;MRSWIDFNCDFGEGFGDDAAIAPWISSASIACGGHAGDQASMRRAIALCQEHGVAIGAHPSFEDRAHFGRRELPITPEGAHLLVRRQAEALAEAGARAGATLQHVKPHGALYNLAGRDPAIAQAVAEAVRSVDGTLWLYALAGSALVQAGRAAGLRVAPEAFAERRYTADGQLAPRDLDGAVIQALDRSIAQVRAILRDGAIDAIDGRRVVIQAMTLCLHGDRPDAASFARALRTALEREGVTVAPPGA
;
A
#
# COMPACT_ATOMS: atom_id res chain seq x y z
N MET A 1 -22.45 2.55 -5.89
CA MET A 1 -21.19 1.78 -5.98
C MET A 1 -20.13 2.70 -6.61
N ARG A 2 -18.89 2.70 -6.10
CA ARG A 2 -17.80 3.46 -6.72
C ARG A 2 -17.48 2.80 -8.07
N SER A 3 -17.35 3.58 -9.14
CA SER A 3 -17.08 3.08 -10.50
C SER A 3 -15.60 2.87 -10.81
N TRP A 4 -14.71 3.27 -9.89
CA TRP A 4 -13.27 3.23 -10.06
C TRP A 4 -12.56 2.93 -8.75
N ILE A 5 -11.46 2.18 -8.80
CA ILE A 5 -10.55 1.89 -7.69
C ILE A 5 -9.13 1.65 -8.23
N ASP A 6 -8.11 2.06 -7.48
CA ASP A 6 -6.75 1.58 -7.68
C ASP A 6 -6.59 0.19 -7.01
N PHE A 7 -5.79 -0.68 -7.62
CA PHE A 7 -5.46 -1.98 -7.06
C PHE A 7 -3.94 -2.11 -7.01
N ASN A 8 -3.39 -2.07 -5.80
CA ASN A 8 -1.96 -2.05 -5.58
C ASN A 8 -1.44 -3.33 -4.92
N CYS A 9 -0.16 -3.64 -5.16
CA CYS A 9 0.57 -4.73 -4.52
C CYS A 9 1.99 -4.28 -4.16
N ASP A 10 2.58 -4.92 -3.14
CA ASP A 10 3.96 -4.70 -2.74
C ASP A 10 4.88 -5.54 -3.60
N PHE A 11 5.92 -4.93 -4.20
CA PHE A 11 6.84 -5.52 -5.18
C PHE A 11 8.29 -5.42 -4.75
N GLY A 12 9.13 -6.29 -5.33
CA GLY A 12 10.58 -6.27 -5.08
C GLY A 12 10.97 -6.77 -3.70
N GLU A 13 10.07 -7.45 -3.01
CA GLU A 13 10.26 -7.94 -1.65
C GLU A 13 10.97 -9.30 -1.57
N GLY A 14 11.15 -9.97 -2.72
CA GLY A 14 11.79 -11.29 -2.79
C GLY A 14 10.87 -12.45 -2.41
N PHE A 15 9.58 -12.19 -2.25
CA PHE A 15 8.53 -13.18 -2.07
C PHE A 15 7.55 -13.11 -3.25
N GLY A 16 6.90 -14.25 -3.53
CA GLY A 16 5.91 -14.33 -4.58
C GLY A 16 6.49 -14.23 -5.99
N ASP A 17 5.61 -14.01 -6.93
CA ASP A 17 5.92 -13.85 -8.35
C ASP A 17 5.36 -12.50 -8.84
N ASP A 18 6.18 -11.46 -8.70
CA ASP A 18 5.82 -10.10 -9.13
C ASP A 18 5.38 -10.10 -10.61
N ALA A 19 6.03 -10.92 -11.45
CA ALA A 19 5.71 -11.00 -12.88
C ALA A 19 4.32 -11.60 -13.13
N ALA A 20 3.90 -12.58 -12.35
CA ALA A 20 2.57 -13.16 -12.46
C ALA A 20 1.48 -12.24 -11.89
N ILE A 21 1.82 -11.30 -10.98
CA ILE A 21 0.88 -10.35 -10.36
C ILE A 21 0.73 -9.08 -11.20
N ALA A 22 1.82 -8.58 -11.82
CA ALA A 22 1.86 -7.31 -12.54
C ALA A 22 0.70 -7.10 -13.53
N PRO A 23 0.25 -8.09 -14.33
CA PRO A 23 -0.86 -7.90 -15.27
C PRO A 23 -2.21 -7.57 -14.61
N TRP A 24 -2.36 -7.78 -13.31
CA TRP A 24 -3.63 -7.72 -12.60
C TRP A 24 -3.78 -6.51 -11.70
N ILE A 25 -2.74 -5.71 -11.52
CA ILE A 25 -2.72 -4.53 -10.65
C ILE A 25 -2.59 -3.24 -11.45
N SER A 26 -2.89 -2.11 -10.83
CA SER A 26 -2.71 -0.78 -11.43
C SER A 26 -1.55 -0.01 -10.83
N SER A 27 -1.12 -0.34 -9.61
CA SER A 27 0.00 0.30 -8.92
C SER A 27 0.86 -0.72 -8.18
N ALA A 28 2.16 -0.48 -8.09
CA ALA A 28 3.10 -1.30 -7.33
C ALA A 28 3.90 -0.44 -6.37
N SER A 29 3.97 -0.85 -5.10
CA SER A 29 4.80 -0.23 -4.07
C SER A 29 6.09 -1.02 -3.96
N ILE A 30 7.21 -0.45 -4.46
CA ILE A 30 8.49 -1.18 -4.61
C ILE A 30 9.34 -1.04 -3.35
N ALA A 31 9.79 -2.16 -2.79
CA ALA A 31 10.69 -2.21 -1.65
C ALA A 31 11.99 -1.44 -1.91
N CYS A 32 12.34 -0.53 -0.98
CA CYS A 32 13.43 0.44 -1.13
C CYS A 32 14.69 0.10 -0.32
N GLY A 33 14.86 -1.17 0.07
CA GLY A 33 16.04 -1.65 0.78
C GLY A 33 15.93 -1.70 2.30
N GLY A 34 14.89 -1.14 2.92
CA GLY A 34 14.70 -1.17 4.37
C GLY A 34 14.36 -2.56 4.90
N HIS A 35 13.18 -3.06 4.59
CA HIS A 35 12.73 -4.40 4.97
C HIS A 35 13.13 -5.48 3.95
N ALA A 36 13.18 -5.10 2.70
CA ALA A 36 13.49 -5.97 1.56
C ALA A 36 14.06 -5.16 0.40
N GLY A 37 14.47 -5.85 -0.64
CA GLY A 37 14.95 -5.23 -1.87
C GLY A 37 16.39 -4.72 -1.81
N ASP A 38 16.88 -4.35 -2.98
CA ASP A 38 18.18 -3.72 -3.25
C ASP A 38 18.09 -2.99 -4.60
N GLN A 39 19.20 -2.38 -5.04
CA GLN A 39 19.21 -1.69 -6.34
C GLN A 39 18.89 -2.60 -7.53
N ALA A 40 19.24 -3.89 -7.46
CA ALA A 40 18.96 -4.82 -8.55
C ALA A 40 17.47 -5.21 -8.58
N SER A 41 16.85 -5.47 -7.42
CA SER A 41 15.41 -5.76 -7.32
C SER A 41 14.57 -4.54 -7.69
N MET A 42 14.95 -3.32 -7.25
CA MET A 42 14.28 -2.08 -7.66
C MET A 42 14.26 -1.94 -9.19
N ARG A 43 15.41 -2.12 -9.86
CA ARG A 43 15.47 -2.05 -11.34
C ARG A 43 14.58 -3.09 -12.02
N ARG A 44 14.57 -4.33 -11.52
CA ARG A 44 13.70 -5.39 -12.09
C ARG A 44 12.23 -5.05 -11.90
N ALA A 45 11.83 -4.61 -10.72
CA ALA A 45 10.44 -4.24 -10.43
C ALA A 45 10.00 -3.02 -11.26
N ILE A 46 10.85 -2.00 -11.43
CA ILE A 46 10.58 -0.84 -12.29
C ILE A 46 10.36 -1.29 -13.74
N ALA A 47 11.25 -2.13 -14.30
CA ALA A 47 11.12 -2.62 -15.67
C ALA A 47 9.81 -3.40 -15.87
N LEU A 48 9.46 -4.25 -14.91
CA LEU A 48 8.21 -5.00 -14.91
C LEU A 48 6.98 -4.08 -14.87
N CYS A 49 7.00 -3.05 -14.03
CA CYS A 49 5.93 -2.06 -13.98
C CYS A 49 5.77 -1.33 -15.31
N GLN A 50 6.88 -0.94 -15.96
CA GLN A 50 6.85 -0.29 -17.28
C GLN A 50 6.28 -1.21 -18.36
N GLU A 51 6.64 -2.50 -18.37
CA GLU A 51 6.12 -3.50 -19.30
C GLU A 51 4.59 -3.64 -19.24
N HIS A 52 4.04 -3.56 -18.02
CA HIS A 52 2.60 -3.75 -17.78
C HIS A 52 1.81 -2.45 -17.61
N GLY A 53 2.44 -1.28 -17.72
CA GLY A 53 1.77 0.01 -17.50
C GLY A 53 1.32 0.22 -16.05
N VAL A 54 2.01 -0.39 -15.08
CA VAL A 54 1.72 -0.29 -13.66
C VAL A 54 2.39 0.95 -13.07
N ALA A 55 1.65 1.74 -12.31
CA ALA A 55 2.16 2.93 -11.64
C ALA A 55 3.17 2.55 -10.54
N ILE A 56 4.27 3.29 -10.48
CA ILE A 56 5.41 2.98 -9.61
C ILE A 56 5.35 3.82 -8.33
N GLY A 57 5.46 3.17 -7.17
CA GLY A 57 5.53 3.81 -5.87
C GLY A 57 6.68 3.31 -5.01
N ALA A 58 7.14 4.15 -4.08
CA ALA A 58 8.14 3.77 -3.10
C ALA A 58 7.49 3.14 -1.86
N HIS A 59 8.14 2.09 -1.33
CA HIS A 59 7.69 1.33 -0.17
C HIS A 59 8.69 1.40 1.00
N PRO A 60 8.89 2.61 1.59
CA PRO A 60 9.85 2.80 2.67
C PRO A 60 9.40 2.13 3.97
N SER A 61 10.36 1.60 4.71
CA SER A 61 10.13 0.84 5.93
C SER A 61 11.22 1.05 6.97
N PHE A 62 11.00 0.55 8.18
CA PHE A 62 12.10 0.34 9.11
C PHE A 62 13.20 -0.54 8.50
N GLU A 63 14.45 -0.27 8.85
CA GLU A 63 15.61 -1.07 8.44
C GLU A 63 15.72 -2.33 9.32
N ASP A 64 14.78 -3.23 9.12
CA ASP A 64 14.64 -4.47 9.89
C ASP A 64 14.35 -5.66 8.96
N ARG A 65 15.35 -6.03 8.14
CA ARG A 65 15.23 -7.17 7.22
C ARG A 65 14.95 -8.48 7.93
N ALA A 66 15.48 -8.65 9.14
CA ALA A 66 15.30 -9.89 9.91
C ALA A 66 13.84 -10.14 10.28
N HIS A 67 13.04 -9.09 10.43
CA HIS A 67 11.61 -9.18 10.76
C HIS A 67 10.75 -8.57 9.65
N PHE A 68 11.31 -8.42 8.46
CA PHE A 68 10.59 -7.92 7.30
C PHE A 68 9.92 -6.56 7.54
N GLY A 69 10.54 -5.66 8.32
CA GLY A 69 9.97 -4.34 8.67
C GLY A 69 8.68 -4.38 9.48
N ARG A 70 8.30 -5.55 10.01
CA ARG A 70 7.03 -5.74 10.75
C ARG A 70 7.18 -5.54 12.26
N ARG A 71 8.41 -5.42 12.76
CA ARG A 71 8.68 -5.06 14.15
C ARG A 71 8.74 -3.55 14.26
N GLU A 72 8.00 -3.00 15.22
CA GLU A 72 8.07 -1.58 15.54
C GLU A 72 9.38 -1.26 16.26
N LEU A 73 10.15 -0.37 15.67
CA LEU A 73 11.39 0.12 16.24
C LEU A 73 11.18 1.53 16.81
N PRO A 74 11.86 1.89 17.90
CA PRO A 74 11.86 3.27 18.40
C PRO A 74 12.37 4.21 17.30
N ILE A 75 11.61 5.27 17.04
CA ILE A 75 11.97 6.27 16.05
C ILE A 75 11.44 7.65 16.47
N THR A 76 12.23 8.68 16.26
CA THR A 76 11.74 10.06 16.42
C THR A 76 11.08 10.55 15.13
N PRO A 77 10.27 11.62 15.17
CA PRO A 77 9.72 12.23 13.96
C PRO A 77 10.79 12.58 12.93
N GLU A 78 11.93 13.17 13.36
CA GLU A 78 13.06 13.49 12.47
C GLU A 78 13.67 12.23 11.84
N GLY A 79 13.80 11.17 12.64
CA GLY A 79 14.28 9.86 12.16
C GLY A 79 13.34 9.26 11.11
N ALA A 80 12.02 9.32 11.33
CA ALA A 80 11.01 8.86 10.39
C ALA A 80 11.05 9.67 9.08
N HIS A 81 11.16 11.00 9.18
CA HIS A 81 11.32 11.87 8.02
C HIS A 81 12.55 11.49 7.18
N LEU A 82 13.72 11.41 7.80
CA LEU A 82 14.96 11.06 7.09
C LEU A 82 14.92 9.67 6.47
N LEU A 83 14.36 8.69 7.18
CA LEU A 83 14.23 7.32 6.71
C LEU A 83 13.35 7.23 5.46
N VAL A 84 12.15 7.82 5.51
CA VAL A 84 11.20 7.80 4.39
C VAL A 84 11.77 8.56 3.20
N ARG A 85 12.30 9.76 3.41
CA ARG A 85 12.87 10.57 2.35
C ARG A 85 14.00 9.82 1.62
N ARG A 86 14.99 9.32 2.35
CA ARG A 86 16.13 8.59 1.76
C ARG A 86 15.71 7.40 0.92
N GLN A 87 14.77 6.59 1.43
CA GLN A 87 14.31 5.40 0.72
C GLN A 87 13.47 5.76 -0.52
N ALA A 88 12.63 6.78 -0.43
CA ALA A 88 11.85 7.25 -1.58
C ALA A 88 12.75 7.90 -2.65
N GLU A 89 13.73 8.71 -2.26
CA GLU A 89 14.73 9.29 -3.16
C GLU A 89 15.52 8.20 -3.90
N ALA A 90 15.93 7.13 -3.19
CA ALA A 90 16.67 6.02 -3.81
C ALA A 90 15.86 5.32 -4.93
N LEU A 91 14.55 5.13 -4.73
CA LEU A 91 13.69 4.58 -5.79
C LEU A 91 13.44 5.60 -6.91
N ALA A 92 13.22 6.87 -6.58
CA ALA A 92 13.04 7.94 -7.57
C ALA A 92 14.26 8.04 -8.49
N GLU A 93 15.49 7.98 -7.95
CA GLU A 93 16.71 7.94 -8.74
C GLU A 93 16.82 6.68 -9.61
N ALA A 94 16.46 5.50 -9.09
CA ALA A 94 16.44 4.27 -9.86
C ALA A 94 15.43 4.37 -11.01
N GLY A 95 14.26 4.93 -10.75
CA GLY A 95 13.22 5.22 -11.75
C GLY A 95 13.72 6.17 -12.84
N ALA A 96 14.28 7.31 -12.46
CA ALA A 96 14.80 8.30 -13.39
C ALA A 96 15.87 7.71 -14.34
N ARG A 97 16.75 6.86 -13.81
CA ARG A 97 17.73 6.12 -14.64
C ARG A 97 17.10 5.15 -15.64
N ALA A 98 15.90 4.66 -15.34
CA ALA A 98 15.13 3.76 -16.21
C ALA A 98 14.09 4.50 -17.08
N GLY A 99 14.04 5.84 -17.06
CA GLY A 99 13.03 6.62 -17.75
C GLY A 99 11.61 6.48 -17.17
N ALA A 100 11.51 6.11 -15.90
CA ALA A 100 10.25 5.99 -15.17
C ALA A 100 10.11 7.11 -14.13
N THR A 101 8.86 7.47 -13.80
CA THR A 101 8.54 8.46 -12.77
C THR A 101 7.89 7.80 -11.57
N LEU A 102 8.26 8.23 -10.38
CA LEU A 102 7.60 7.84 -9.13
C LEU A 102 6.23 8.52 -9.08
N GLN A 103 5.18 7.76 -8.75
CA GLN A 103 3.82 8.29 -8.66
C GLN A 103 3.35 8.41 -7.21
N HIS A 104 3.73 7.46 -6.34
CA HIS A 104 3.24 7.42 -4.96
C HIS A 104 4.30 6.96 -3.96
N VAL A 105 4.01 7.18 -2.69
CA VAL A 105 4.73 6.60 -1.57
C VAL A 105 3.73 5.90 -0.65
N LYS A 106 4.02 4.69 -0.26
CA LYS A 106 3.30 3.89 0.73
C LYS A 106 4.28 3.35 1.76
N PRO A 107 4.27 3.79 3.03
CA PRO A 107 5.09 3.15 4.06
C PRO A 107 4.75 1.66 4.20
N HIS A 108 5.73 0.85 4.61
CA HIS A 108 5.55 -0.58 4.81
C HIS A 108 5.43 -0.95 6.30
N GLY A 109 4.67 -1.99 6.57
CA GLY A 109 4.70 -2.78 7.80
C GLY A 109 4.48 -1.98 9.07
N ALA A 110 5.40 -2.09 10.03
CA ALA A 110 5.28 -1.41 11.32
C ALA A 110 5.32 0.12 11.20
N LEU A 111 6.09 0.66 10.24
CA LEU A 111 6.11 2.11 9.99
C LEU A 111 4.75 2.62 9.47
N TYR A 112 4.09 1.86 8.60
CA TYR A 112 2.74 2.17 8.12
C TYR A 112 1.73 2.22 9.27
N ASN A 113 1.76 1.20 10.13
CA ASN A 113 0.84 1.11 11.26
C ASN A 113 1.14 2.22 12.30
N LEU A 114 2.40 2.50 12.59
CA LEU A 114 2.81 3.57 13.50
C LEU A 114 2.36 4.94 13.00
N ALA A 115 2.65 5.27 11.73
CA ALA A 115 2.20 6.51 11.10
C ALA A 115 0.66 6.58 11.01
N GLY A 116 -0.02 5.43 10.95
CA GLY A 116 -1.48 5.37 10.96
C GLY A 116 -2.12 5.84 12.26
N ARG A 117 -1.43 5.70 13.41
CA ARG A 117 -1.97 6.01 14.74
C ARG A 117 -1.26 7.12 15.50
N ASP A 118 0.01 7.42 15.18
CA ASP A 118 0.79 8.48 15.82
C ASP A 118 0.82 9.75 14.97
N PRO A 119 0.19 10.84 15.40
CA PRO A 119 0.13 12.08 14.61
C PRO A 119 1.50 12.73 14.34
N ALA A 120 2.47 12.61 15.27
CA ALA A 120 3.79 13.21 15.08
C ALA A 120 4.61 12.45 14.01
N ILE A 121 4.55 11.13 14.04
CA ILE A 121 5.16 10.28 13.00
C ILE A 121 4.41 10.46 11.67
N ALA A 122 3.08 10.53 11.68
CA ALA A 122 2.29 10.79 10.48
C ALA A 122 2.69 12.09 9.79
N GLN A 123 2.84 13.18 10.56
CA GLN A 123 3.29 14.46 10.04
C GLN A 123 4.68 14.36 9.43
N ALA A 124 5.63 13.75 10.14
CA ALA A 124 7.00 13.58 9.67
C ALA A 124 7.08 12.77 8.35
N VAL A 125 6.30 11.70 8.24
CA VAL A 125 6.19 10.89 7.01
C VAL A 125 5.60 11.72 5.88
N ALA A 126 4.50 12.46 6.11
CA ALA A 126 3.88 13.29 5.08
C ALA A 126 4.83 14.41 4.58
N GLU A 127 5.54 15.08 5.50
CA GLU A 127 6.54 16.09 5.16
C GLU A 127 7.72 15.50 4.38
N ALA A 128 8.16 14.28 4.73
CA ALA A 128 9.19 13.57 3.97
C ALA A 128 8.74 13.32 2.53
N VAL A 129 7.55 12.80 2.32
CA VAL A 129 7.00 12.57 0.97
C VAL A 129 6.92 13.88 0.19
N ARG A 130 6.40 14.94 0.80
CA ARG A 130 6.33 16.27 0.17
C ARG A 130 7.70 16.81 -0.20
N SER A 131 8.72 16.54 0.59
CA SER A 131 10.09 17.01 0.33
C SER A 131 10.77 16.27 -0.83
N VAL A 132 10.35 15.03 -1.12
CA VAL A 132 10.81 14.29 -2.31
C VAL A 132 10.19 14.88 -3.57
N ASP A 133 8.86 14.96 -3.62
CA ASP A 133 8.09 15.61 -4.67
C ASP A 133 6.65 15.87 -4.17
N GLY A 134 6.26 17.13 -4.13
CA GLY A 134 4.91 17.54 -3.68
C GLY A 134 3.76 17.09 -4.60
N THR A 135 4.05 16.52 -5.76
CA THR A 135 3.05 15.97 -6.69
C THR A 135 2.74 14.49 -6.44
N LEU A 136 3.50 13.81 -5.58
CA LEU A 136 3.30 12.41 -5.25
C LEU A 136 1.97 12.18 -4.51
N TRP A 137 1.40 11.00 -4.76
CA TRP A 137 0.33 10.48 -3.93
C TRP A 137 0.90 9.85 -2.66
N LEU A 138 0.26 10.10 -1.53
CA LEU A 138 0.52 9.35 -0.29
C LEU A 138 -0.56 8.29 -0.13
N TYR A 139 -0.17 7.00 -0.12
CA TYR A 139 -1.06 5.89 0.20
C TYR A 139 -1.03 5.64 1.70
N ALA A 140 -2.19 5.65 2.32
CA ALA A 140 -2.33 5.55 3.78
C ALA A 140 -3.63 4.87 4.16
N LEU A 141 -3.64 4.13 5.26
CA LEU A 141 -4.83 3.45 5.79
C LEU A 141 -6.01 4.42 5.88
N ALA A 142 -7.14 4.04 5.32
CA ALA A 142 -8.34 4.87 5.33
C ALA A 142 -8.74 5.25 6.77
N GLY A 143 -8.96 6.55 7.00
CA GLY A 143 -9.32 7.08 8.33
C GLY A 143 -8.14 7.35 9.27
N SER A 144 -6.91 6.99 8.92
CA SER A 144 -5.73 7.10 9.78
C SER A 144 -5.22 8.53 9.98
N ALA A 145 -4.33 8.70 10.98
CA ALA A 145 -3.60 9.95 11.22
C ALA A 145 -2.75 10.33 9.99
N LEU A 146 -2.20 9.36 9.25
CA LEU A 146 -1.40 9.61 8.07
C LEU A 146 -2.22 10.22 6.92
N VAL A 147 -3.50 9.84 6.76
CA VAL A 147 -4.42 10.49 5.80
C VAL A 147 -4.62 11.95 6.16
N GLN A 148 -4.79 12.26 7.44
CA GLN A 148 -4.98 13.63 7.93
C GLN A 148 -3.71 14.47 7.73
N ALA A 149 -2.56 13.94 8.14
CA ALA A 149 -1.26 14.58 7.99
C ALA A 149 -0.91 14.85 6.52
N GLY A 150 -1.14 13.86 5.63
CA GLY A 150 -0.90 14.04 4.19
C GLY A 150 -1.72 15.17 3.59
N ARG A 151 -3.01 15.23 3.93
CA ARG A 151 -3.89 16.35 3.49
C ARG A 151 -3.45 17.70 4.06
N ALA A 152 -3.08 17.75 5.34
CA ALA A 152 -2.58 18.95 5.99
C ALA A 152 -1.26 19.45 5.36
N ALA A 153 -0.40 18.53 4.93
CA ALA A 153 0.82 18.83 4.18
C ALA A 153 0.59 19.24 2.72
N GLY A 154 -0.66 19.22 2.23
CA GLY A 154 -1.00 19.58 0.85
C GLY A 154 -0.72 18.48 -0.18
N LEU A 155 -0.49 17.25 0.25
CA LEU A 155 -0.32 16.09 -0.65
C LEU A 155 -1.68 15.59 -1.18
N ARG A 156 -1.64 14.98 -2.35
CA ARG A 156 -2.70 14.09 -2.81
C ARG A 156 -2.64 12.80 -1.99
N VAL A 157 -3.77 12.41 -1.40
CA VAL A 157 -3.82 11.21 -0.55
C VAL A 157 -4.79 10.20 -1.15
N ALA A 158 -4.33 8.96 -1.31
CA ALA A 158 -5.17 7.81 -1.64
C ALA A 158 -5.41 6.98 -0.37
N PRO A 159 -6.59 7.12 0.28
CA PRO A 159 -6.95 6.27 1.40
C PRO A 159 -6.98 4.80 0.95
N GLU A 160 -6.29 3.95 1.70
CA GLU A 160 -6.09 2.55 1.37
C GLU A 160 -6.98 1.63 2.19
N ALA A 161 -7.51 0.60 1.55
CA ALA A 161 -8.09 -0.56 2.19
C ALA A 161 -7.39 -1.85 1.73
N PHE A 162 -7.64 -2.92 2.47
CA PHE A 162 -6.98 -4.21 2.23
C PHE A 162 -8.00 -5.27 1.84
N ALA A 163 -7.73 -5.98 0.76
CA ALA A 163 -8.61 -7.02 0.25
C ALA A 163 -8.66 -8.25 1.19
N GLU A 164 -7.53 -8.60 1.82
CA GLU A 164 -7.42 -9.81 2.64
C GLU A 164 -7.12 -9.55 4.13
N ARG A 165 -7.25 -8.30 4.62
CA ARG A 165 -7.04 -7.99 6.04
C ARG A 165 -8.35 -7.61 6.71
N ARG A 166 -8.57 -8.12 7.94
CA ARG A 166 -9.67 -7.68 8.79
C ARG A 166 -9.27 -6.46 9.61
N TYR A 167 -10.28 -5.77 10.10
CA TYR A 167 -10.13 -4.50 10.81
C TYR A 167 -10.65 -4.62 12.23
N THR A 168 -10.09 -3.82 13.13
CA THR A 168 -10.63 -3.57 14.46
C THR A 168 -11.72 -2.51 14.40
N ALA A 169 -12.48 -2.36 15.48
CA ALA A 169 -13.62 -1.43 15.53
C ALA A 169 -13.26 0.05 15.41
N ASP A 170 -12.00 0.39 15.66
CA ASP A 170 -11.43 1.74 15.48
C ASP A 170 -10.85 1.97 14.07
N GLY A 171 -11.04 1.01 13.15
CA GLY A 171 -10.61 1.12 11.76
C GLY A 171 -9.14 0.79 11.51
N GLN A 172 -8.41 0.31 12.52
CA GLN A 172 -7.05 -0.18 12.33
C GLN A 172 -7.05 -1.61 11.78
N LEU A 173 -5.92 -2.04 11.20
CA LEU A 173 -5.76 -3.44 10.80
C LEU A 173 -5.63 -4.33 12.04
N ALA A 174 -6.41 -5.40 12.10
CA ALA A 174 -6.27 -6.40 13.15
C ALA A 174 -4.83 -6.99 13.13
N PRO A 175 -4.20 -7.22 14.29
CA PRO A 175 -2.88 -7.86 14.37
C PRO A 175 -2.86 -9.17 13.58
N ARG A 176 -1.78 -9.42 12.81
CA ARG A 176 -1.72 -10.59 11.91
C ARG A 176 -1.74 -11.94 12.63
N ASP A 177 -1.29 -11.97 13.88
CA ASP A 177 -1.28 -13.14 14.77
C ASP A 177 -2.64 -13.44 15.42
N LEU A 178 -3.60 -12.51 15.29
CA LEU A 178 -4.95 -12.74 15.76
C LEU A 178 -5.68 -13.68 14.79
N ASP A 179 -6.35 -14.70 15.33
CA ASP A 179 -7.12 -15.64 14.51
C ASP A 179 -8.17 -14.91 13.64
N GLY A 180 -8.22 -15.26 12.37
CA GLY A 180 -9.12 -14.65 11.40
C GLY A 180 -8.74 -13.23 10.96
N ALA A 181 -7.62 -12.64 11.40
CA ALA A 181 -7.16 -11.31 10.96
C ALA A 181 -6.80 -11.24 9.48
N VAL A 182 -6.43 -12.38 8.89
CA VAL A 182 -6.13 -12.52 7.46
C VAL A 182 -7.20 -13.36 6.79
N ILE A 183 -7.83 -12.83 5.77
CA ILE A 183 -8.85 -13.53 4.97
C ILE A 183 -8.15 -14.41 3.97
N GLN A 184 -8.26 -15.73 4.15
CA GLN A 184 -7.66 -16.72 3.24
C GLN A 184 -8.57 -17.03 2.05
N ALA A 185 -9.88 -17.04 2.28
CA ALA A 185 -10.88 -17.41 1.28
C ALA A 185 -11.16 -16.26 0.29
N LEU A 186 -11.01 -16.53 -0.99
CA LEU A 186 -11.19 -15.54 -2.07
C LEU A 186 -12.59 -14.95 -2.09
N ASP A 187 -13.62 -15.76 -1.89
CA ASP A 187 -15.02 -15.33 -1.85
C ASP A 187 -15.30 -14.33 -0.74
N ARG A 188 -14.71 -14.53 0.44
CA ARG A 188 -14.80 -13.59 1.56
C ARG A 188 -14.07 -12.29 1.29
N SER A 189 -12.90 -12.35 0.63
CA SER A 189 -12.17 -11.17 0.22
C SER A 189 -12.96 -10.35 -0.81
N ILE A 190 -13.51 -11.01 -1.83
CA ILE A 190 -14.39 -10.35 -2.81
C ILE A 190 -15.60 -9.72 -2.11
N ALA A 191 -16.23 -10.41 -1.16
CA ALA A 191 -17.36 -9.88 -0.39
C ALA A 191 -16.96 -8.62 0.41
N GLN A 192 -15.77 -8.62 1.07
CA GLN A 192 -15.25 -7.46 1.78
C GLN A 192 -15.02 -6.27 0.83
N VAL A 193 -14.35 -6.51 -0.31
CA VAL A 193 -14.09 -5.46 -1.30
C VAL A 193 -15.40 -4.88 -1.85
N ARG A 194 -16.39 -5.72 -2.14
CA ARG A 194 -17.74 -5.27 -2.53
C ARG A 194 -18.39 -4.37 -1.47
N ALA A 195 -18.30 -4.74 -0.21
CA ALA A 195 -18.83 -3.92 0.89
C ALA A 195 -18.13 -2.56 0.97
N ILE A 196 -16.79 -2.53 0.81
CA ILE A 196 -16.01 -1.28 0.75
C ILE A 196 -16.48 -0.39 -0.41
N LEU A 197 -16.63 -0.95 -1.60
CA LEU A 197 -16.97 -0.18 -2.81
C LEU A 197 -18.44 0.28 -2.85
N ARG A 198 -19.36 -0.55 -2.33
CA ARG A 198 -20.79 -0.27 -2.36
C ARG A 198 -21.23 0.57 -1.18
N ASP A 199 -20.81 0.19 0.02
CA ASP A 199 -21.32 0.72 1.28
C ASP A 199 -20.35 1.71 1.93
N GLY A 200 -19.09 1.74 1.50
CA GLY A 200 -18.02 2.50 2.16
C GLY A 200 -17.76 2.04 3.60
N ALA A 201 -18.10 0.80 3.92
CA ALA A 201 -18.00 0.25 5.28
C ALA A 201 -17.91 -1.28 5.26
N ILE A 202 -17.34 -1.84 6.33
CA ILE A 202 -17.19 -3.27 6.57
C ILE A 202 -17.54 -3.63 8.00
N ASP A 203 -17.66 -4.93 8.27
CA ASP A 203 -17.78 -5.43 9.63
C ASP A 203 -16.38 -5.75 10.18
N ALA A 204 -16.01 -5.10 11.30
CA ALA A 204 -14.79 -5.36 12.04
C ALA A 204 -14.74 -6.81 12.55
N ILE A 205 -13.59 -7.22 13.08
CA ILE A 205 -13.43 -8.59 13.59
C ILE A 205 -14.36 -8.93 14.75
N ASP A 206 -14.79 -7.93 15.49
CA ASP A 206 -15.75 -8.03 16.60
C ASP A 206 -17.22 -7.80 16.17
N GLY A 207 -17.48 -7.67 14.87
CA GLY A 207 -18.82 -7.48 14.29
C GLY A 207 -19.31 -6.03 14.27
N ARG A 208 -18.58 -5.06 14.80
CA ARG A 208 -18.97 -3.64 14.70
C ARG A 208 -18.75 -3.10 13.30
N ARG A 209 -19.67 -2.22 12.87
CA ARG A 209 -19.59 -1.57 11.55
C ARG A 209 -18.52 -0.48 11.56
N VAL A 210 -17.61 -0.50 10.59
CA VAL A 210 -16.52 0.48 10.42
C VAL A 210 -16.61 1.12 9.05
N VAL A 211 -16.54 2.45 8.99
CA VAL A 211 -16.51 3.20 7.74
C VAL A 211 -15.10 3.12 7.13
N ILE A 212 -15.01 2.63 5.90
CA ILE A 212 -13.77 2.52 5.12
C ILE A 212 -13.99 3.12 3.74
N GLN A 213 -13.61 4.36 3.57
CA GLN A 213 -13.66 5.05 2.27
C GLN A 213 -12.29 4.94 1.60
N ALA A 214 -12.14 3.97 0.70
CA ALA A 214 -10.88 3.70 0.02
C ALA A 214 -10.82 4.27 -1.40
N MET A 215 -9.64 4.69 -1.84
CA MET A 215 -9.29 5.00 -3.23
C MET A 215 -8.36 3.95 -3.82
N THR A 216 -7.68 3.18 -2.98
CA THR A 216 -6.81 2.08 -3.40
C THR A 216 -7.07 0.84 -2.54
N LEU A 217 -6.96 -0.32 -3.16
CA LEU A 217 -7.02 -1.63 -2.53
C LEU A 217 -5.64 -2.27 -2.55
N CYS A 218 -5.15 -2.73 -1.41
CA CYS A 218 -3.91 -3.48 -1.32
C CYS A 218 -4.19 -4.98 -1.30
N LEU A 219 -3.36 -5.72 -2.04
CA LEU A 219 -3.15 -7.15 -1.92
C LEU A 219 -1.66 -7.40 -1.66
N HIS A 220 -1.34 -8.26 -0.70
CA HIS A 220 0.05 -8.63 -0.45
C HIS A 220 0.48 -9.80 -1.34
N GLY A 221 1.71 -9.71 -1.87
CA GLY A 221 2.32 -10.74 -2.72
C GLY A 221 2.90 -11.94 -1.96
N ASP A 222 2.96 -11.89 -0.62
CA ASP A 222 3.61 -12.88 0.25
C ASP A 222 2.80 -14.18 0.48
N ARG A 223 1.64 -14.31 -0.18
CA ARG A 223 0.83 -15.54 -0.15
C ARG A 223 1.14 -16.44 -1.37
N PRO A 224 1.08 -17.78 -1.22
CA PRO A 224 1.42 -18.71 -2.32
C PRO A 224 0.54 -18.58 -3.57
N ASP A 225 -0.71 -18.12 -3.40
CA ASP A 225 -1.71 -17.97 -4.47
C ASP A 225 -1.94 -16.52 -4.90
N ALA A 226 -1.01 -15.59 -4.57
CA ALA A 226 -1.17 -14.14 -4.79
C ALA A 226 -1.58 -13.78 -6.22
N ALA A 227 -0.94 -14.37 -7.24
CA ALA A 227 -1.22 -14.07 -8.63
C ALA A 227 -2.64 -14.52 -9.06
N SER A 228 -3.06 -15.73 -8.67
CA SER A 228 -4.40 -16.21 -8.96
C SER A 228 -5.47 -15.44 -8.22
N PHE A 229 -5.15 -15.00 -7.00
CA PHE A 229 -6.03 -14.18 -6.18
C PHE A 229 -6.18 -12.76 -6.76
N ALA A 230 -5.07 -12.12 -7.18
CA ALA A 230 -5.07 -10.83 -7.86
C ALA A 230 -5.91 -10.87 -9.14
N ARG A 231 -5.69 -11.88 -9.98
CA ARG A 231 -6.47 -12.11 -11.20
C ARG A 231 -7.97 -12.24 -10.91
N ALA A 232 -8.33 -13.07 -9.95
CA ALA A 232 -9.73 -13.34 -9.63
C ALA A 232 -10.42 -12.09 -9.06
N LEU A 233 -9.75 -11.35 -8.17
CA LEU A 233 -10.26 -10.10 -7.61
C LEU A 233 -10.43 -9.04 -8.70
N ARG A 234 -9.42 -8.83 -9.55
CA ARG A 234 -9.48 -7.90 -10.69
C ARG A 234 -10.65 -8.24 -11.62
N THR A 235 -10.78 -9.52 -12.00
CA THR A 235 -11.86 -9.98 -12.86
C THR A 235 -13.24 -9.77 -12.22
N ALA A 236 -13.38 -9.98 -10.90
CA ALA A 236 -14.64 -9.73 -10.20
C ALA A 236 -15.03 -8.24 -10.22
N LEU A 237 -14.07 -7.35 -9.99
CA LEU A 237 -14.28 -5.90 -10.05
C LEU A 237 -14.71 -5.42 -11.44
N GLU A 238 -14.02 -5.86 -12.47
CA GLU A 238 -14.33 -5.50 -13.86
C GLU A 238 -15.69 -6.01 -14.32
N ARG A 239 -16.10 -7.22 -13.92
CA ARG A 239 -17.44 -7.77 -14.19
C ARG A 239 -18.56 -6.95 -13.54
N GLU A 240 -18.26 -6.24 -12.47
CA GLU A 240 -19.19 -5.34 -11.79
C GLU A 240 -19.12 -3.89 -12.33
N GLY A 241 -18.40 -3.68 -13.42
CA GLY A 241 -18.26 -2.36 -14.05
C GLY A 241 -17.33 -1.40 -13.28
N VAL A 242 -16.47 -1.91 -12.40
CA VAL A 242 -15.47 -1.11 -11.69
C VAL A 242 -14.20 -1.02 -12.53
N THR A 243 -13.83 0.19 -12.91
CA THR A 243 -12.54 0.45 -13.58
C THR A 243 -11.40 0.33 -12.56
N VAL A 244 -10.37 -0.44 -12.90
CA VAL A 244 -9.15 -0.54 -12.08
C VAL A 244 -8.03 0.25 -12.76
N ALA A 245 -7.63 1.37 -12.15
CA ALA A 245 -6.61 2.28 -12.65
C ALA A 245 -5.91 3.02 -11.50
N PRO A 246 -4.68 3.52 -11.65
CA PRO A 246 -3.99 4.28 -10.61
C PRO A 246 -4.68 5.62 -10.36
N PRO A 247 -4.47 6.24 -9.18
CA PRO A 247 -5.01 7.55 -8.89
C PRO A 247 -4.50 8.60 -9.87
N GLY A 248 -5.41 9.40 -10.44
CA GLY A 248 -5.08 10.49 -11.37
C GLY A 248 -4.84 10.06 -12.82
N ALA A 249 -5.20 8.82 -13.18
CA ALA A 249 -5.22 8.35 -14.58
C ALA A 249 -6.41 8.90 -15.35
#